data_c94d1f1fd0092818fb47f598f89f321f
#
_entry.id   c94d1f1fd0092818fb47f598f89f321f
#
_cell.length_a   1.000
_cell.length_b   1.000
_cell.length_c   1.000
_cell.angle_alpha   90.00
_cell.angle_beta   90.00
_cell.angle_gamma   90.00
#
_symmetry.space_group_name_H-M   'P 1'
#
loop_
_entity.id
_entity.type
_entity.pdbx_description
1 polymer ?
#
loop_
_entity_poly.entity_id
_entity_poly.type
_entity_poly.pdbx_seq_one_letter_code
_entity_poly.pdbx_strand_id
1 'polypeptide(L)'
;MAANFSDIADSAYTRAGELRTRALELAEIELHAFVPVLEALRLPRDDPERAARVSAAKTEASQSPLEIARVAAEVAELAAELARTGNPNLTGDAIAGALLAEAAAQAASRLVAINLADGPVVEEAAALALRADAARDRALGN
;
A
#
# COMPACT_ATOMS: atom_id res chain seq x y z
N MET A 1 8.20 -29.11 13.49
CA MET A 1 8.05 -28.52 14.83
C MET A 1 7.08 -27.35 14.70
N ALA A 2 5.93 -27.37 15.37
CA ALA A 2 5.00 -26.23 15.34
C ALA A 2 5.64 -25.06 16.10
N ALA A 3 5.63 -23.84 15.49
CA ALA A 3 6.10 -22.66 16.17
C ALA A 3 5.28 -22.42 17.44
N ASN A 4 5.95 -22.02 18.52
CA ASN A 4 5.27 -21.70 19.77
C ASN A 4 4.47 -20.40 19.58
N PHE A 5 3.31 -20.28 20.23
CA PHE A 5 2.45 -19.09 20.16
C PHE A 5 3.22 -17.79 20.49
N SER A 6 4.17 -17.84 21.43
CA SER A 6 5.06 -16.72 21.75
C SER A 6 5.93 -16.32 20.56
N ASP A 7 6.52 -17.28 19.85
CA ASP A 7 7.42 -16.99 18.72
C ASP A 7 6.65 -16.36 17.54
N ILE A 8 5.40 -16.77 17.31
CA ILE A 8 4.52 -16.20 16.29
C ILE A 8 4.15 -14.75 16.66
N ALA A 9 3.80 -14.52 17.94
CA ALA A 9 3.44 -13.19 18.43
C ALA A 9 4.64 -12.22 18.34
N ASP A 10 5.83 -12.65 18.73
CA ASP A 10 7.05 -11.84 18.68
C ASP A 10 7.45 -11.49 17.23
N SER A 11 7.34 -12.46 16.32
CA SER A 11 7.59 -12.25 14.89
C SER A 11 6.58 -11.26 14.28
N ALA A 12 5.29 -11.42 14.59
CA ALA A 12 4.23 -10.52 14.13
C ALA A 12 4.42 -9.10 14.66
N TYR A 13 4.79 -8.95 15.94
CA TYR A 13 5.06 -7.65 16.55
C TYR A 13 6.23 -6.93 15.87
N THR A 14 7.33 -7.64 15.63
CA THR A 14 8.50 -7.12 14.93
C THR A 14 8.13 -6.67 13.53
N ARG A 15 7.44 -7.51 12.76
CA ARG A 15 7.03 -7.19 11.39
C ARG A 15 6.06 -6.01 11.34
N ALA A 16 5.09 -5.95 12.23
CA ALA A 16 4.17 -4.81 12.34
C ALA A 16 4.92 -3.50 12.63
N GLY A 17 5.95 -3.54 13.47
CA GLY A 17 6.82 -2.40 13.76
C GLY A 17 7.58 -1.89 12.53
N GLU A 18 8.14 -2.80 11.74
CA GLU A 18 8.82 -2.48 10.47
C GLU A 18 7.85 -1.84 9.46
N LEU A 19 6.69 -2.48 9.26
CA LEU A 19 5.66 -1.99 8.34
C LEU A 19 5.14 -0.60 8.75
N ARG A 20 4.93 -0.38 10.06
CA ARG A 20 4.55 0.94 10.59
C ARG A 20 5.61 1.99 10.28
N THR A 21 6.88 1.70 10.53
CA THR A 21 7.98 2.63 10.24
C THR A 21 8.00 2.97 8.76
N ARG A 22 7.90 1.96 7.90
CA ARG A 22 7.88 2.16 6.45
C ARG A 22 6.67 2.97 5.98
N ALA A 23 5.49 2.73 6.54
CA ALA A 23 4.28 3.50 6.22
C ALA A 23 4.43 4.99 6.58
N LEU A 24 5.04 5.32 7.71
CA LEU A 24 5.30 6.72 8.12
C LEU A 24 6.30 7.40 7.17
N GLU A 25 7.37 6.71 6.77
CA GLU A 25 8.32 7.23 5.78
C GLU A 25 7.64 7.51 4.43
N LEU A 26 6.78 6.59 3.98
CA LEU A 26 6.05 6.75 2.72
C LEU A 26 5.03 7.89 2.79
N ALA A 27 4.40 8.13 3.92
CA ALA A 27 3.52 9.28 4.12
C ALA A 27 4.26 10.61 3.92
N GLU A 28 5.49 10.73 4.45
CA GLU A 28 6.32 11.92 4.24
C GLU A 28 6.75 12.07 2.77
N ILE A 29 7.11 10.98 2.09
CA ILE A 29 7.49 10.97 0.68
C ILE A 29 6.30 11.43 -0.18
N GLU A 30 5.10 10.88 0.10
CA GLU A 30 3.88 11.17 -0.67
C GLU A 30 3.49 12.65 -0.63
N LEU A 31 3.73 13.36 0.48
CA LEU A 31 3.48 14.80 0.60
C LEU A 31 4.17 15.63 -0.49
N HIS A 32 5.28 15.15 -1.03
CA HIS A 32 6.11 15.88 -1.99
C HIS A 32 6.17 15.21 -3.37
N ALA A 33 5.67 13.98 -3.51
CA ALA A 33 5.81 13.17 -4.73
C ALA A 33 5.18 13.82 -5.97
N PHE A 34 4.13 14.63 -5.80
CA PHE A 34 3.42 15.27 -6.91
C PHE A 34 3.97 16.63 -7.32
N VAL A 35 4.90 17.21 -6.57
CA VAL A 35 5.50 18.53 -6.87
C VAL A 35 6.13 18.59 -8.26
N PRO A 36 6.96 17.61 -8.69
CA PRO A 36 7.53 17.60 -10.03
C PRO A 36 6.50 17.56 -11.16
N VAL A 37 5.35 16.91 -10.93
CA VAL A 37 4.24 16.88 -11.90
C VAL A 37 3.66 18.28 -12.07
N LEU A 38 3.43 19.01 -10.98
CA LEU A 38 2.93 20.37 -11.02
C LEU A 38 3.90 21.32 -11.72
N GLU A 39 5.21 21.14 -11.51
CA GLU A 39 6.25 21.92 -12.19
C GLU A 39 6.25 21.65 -13.70
N ALA A 40 6.20 20.40 -14.11
CA ALA A 40 6.13 20.01 -15.51
C ALA A 40 4.85 20.53 -16.20
N LEU A 41 3.72 20.55 -15.50
CA LEU A 41 2.45 21.08 -16.01
C LEU A 41 2.47 22.61 -16.21
N ARG A 42 3.34 23.35 -15.51
CA ARG A 42 3.52 24.81 -15.66
C ARG A 42 4.30 25.20 -16.91
N LEU A 43 5.02 24.26 -17.54
CA LEU A 43 5.70 24.54 -18.80
C LEU A 43 4.70 25.03 -19.87
N PRO A 44 5.12 25.94 -20.79
CA PRO A 44 4.29 26.39 -21.90
C PRO A 44 3.67 25.19 -22.67
N ARG A 45 2.45 25.37 -23.16
CA ARG A 45 1.75 24.29 -23.88
C ARG A 45 2.43 23.89 -25.19
N ASP A 46 3.17 24.79 -25.80
CA ASP A 46 3.96 24.66 -27.01
C ASP A 46 5.42 24.20 -26.76
N ASP A 47 5.81 24.03 -25.51
CA ASP A 47 7.13 23.47 -25.16
C ASP A 47 7.25 22.03 -25.65
N PRO A 48 8.21 21.72 -26.54
CA PRO A 48 8.35 20.38 -27.14
C PRO A 48 8.69 19.29 -26.11
N GLU A 49 9.25 19.65 -24.95
CA GLU A 49 9.62 18.69 -23.90
C GLU A 49 8.50 18.48 -22.87
N ARG A 50 7.48 19.34 -22.87
CA ARG A 50 6.44 19.32 -21.82
C ARG A 50 5.78 17.96 -21.65
N ALA A 51 5.39 17.32 -22.74
CA ALA A 51 4.71 16.02 -22.69
C ALA A 51 5.59 14.93 -22.07
N ALA A 52 6.87 14.87 -22.48
CA ALA A 52 7.83 13.91 -21.95
C ALA A 52 8.13 14.16 -20.45
N ARG A 53 8.28 15.42 -20.05
CA ARG A 53 8.51 15.80 -18.66
C ARG A 53 7.32 15.47 -17.75
N VAL A 54 6.10 15.75 -18.21
CA VAL A 54 4.88 15.39 -17.47
C VAL A 54 4.77 13.86 -17.32
N SER A 55 5.03 13.10 -18.39
CA SER A 55 5.01 11.64 -18.35
C SER A 55 6.04 11.08 -17.38
N ALA A 56 7.28 11.54 -17.45
CA ALA A 56 8.34 11.11 -16.54
C ALA A 56 8.02 11.45 -15.07
N ALA A 57 7.56 12.66 -14.81
CA ALA A 57 7.18 13.10 -13.45
C ALA A 57 6.02 12.27 -12.88
N LYS A 58 5.02 11.91 -13.69
CA LYS A 58 3.92 11.04 -13.26
C LYS A 58 4.38 9.62 -12.96
N THR A 59 5.33 9.09 -13.75
CA THR A 59 5.92 7.77 -13.48
C THR A 59 6.64 7.77 -12.14
N GLU A 60 7.43 8.80 -11.86
CA GLU A 60 8.13 8.94 -10.58
C GLU A 60 7.13 9.12 -9.42
N ALA A 61 6.13 10.00 -9.57
CA ALA A 61 5.10 10.22 -8.57
C ALA A 61 4.22 9.00 -8.27
N SER A 62 4.28 7.96 -9.11
CA SER A 62 3.55 6.71 -8.89
C SER A 62 4.31 5.70 -8.02
N GLN A 63 5.59 5.93 -7.75
CA GLN A 63 6.40 4.98 -6.98
C GLN A 63 5.98 4.93 -5.51
N SER A 64 5.73 6.08 -4.87
CA SER A 64 5.31 6.08 -3.46
C SER A 64 3.93 5.46 -3.24
N PRO A 65 2.86 5.76 -4.01
CA PRO A 65 1.59 5.06 -3.84
C PRO A 65 1.69 3.56 -4.18
N LEU A 66 2.54 3.14 -5.11
CA LEU A 66 2.80 1.71 -5.33
C LEU A 66 3.39 1.05 -4.09
N GLU A 67 4.39 1.67 -3.47
CA GLU A 67 4.99 1.17 -2.22
C GLU A 67 3.98 1.19 -1.06
N ILE A 68 3.11 2.19 -0.98
CA ILE A 68 2.01 2.23 0.00
C ILE A 68 1.08 1.03 -0.21
N ALA A 69 0.74 0.70 -1.45
CA ALA A 69 -0.09 -0.48 -1.75
C ALA A 69 0.59 -1.79 -1.31
N ARG A 70 1.92 -1.92 -1.49
CA ARG A 70 2.69 -3.10 -1.03
C ARG A 70 2.65 -3.23 0.49
N VAL A 71 2.97 -2.16 1.21
CA VAL A 71 2.93 -2.16 2.69
C VAL A 71 1.53 -2.47 3.19
N ALA A 72 0.51 -1.84 2.62
CA ALA A 72 -0.88 -2.06 3.00
C ALA A 72 -1.34 -3.51 2.77
N ALA A 73 -0.98 -4.12 1.63
CA ALA A 73 -1.28 -5.53 1.38
C ALA A 73 -0.62 -6.46 2.40
N GLU A 74 0.64 -6.21 2.77
CA GLU A 74 1.33 -6.99 3.80
C GLU A 74 0.69 -6.80 5.18
N VAL A 75 0.28 -5.58 5.55
CA VAL A 75 -0.43 -5.33 6.81
C VAL A 75 -1.76 -6.06 6.83
N ALA A 76 -2.52 -6.07 5.73
CA ALA A 76 -3.79 -6.80 5.64
C ALA A 76 -3.57 -8.31 5.81
N GLU A 77 -2.53 -8.88 5.18
CA GLU A 77 -2.19 -10.30 5.30
C GLU A 77 -1.78 -10.68 6.72
N LEU A 78 -0.92 -9.86 7.37
CA LEU A 78 -0.50 -10.07 8.75
C LEU A 78 -1.69 -9.99 9.71
N ALA A 79 -2.55 -8.99 9.54
CA ALA A 79 -3.75 -8.82 10.34
C ALA A 79 -4.75 -9.98 10.17
N ALA A 80 -4.92 -10.50 8.94
CA ALA A 80 -5.75 -11.66 8.67
C ALA A 80 -5.22 -12.94 9.34
N GLU A 81 -3.90 -13.12 9.36
CA GLU A 81 -3.29 -14.24 10.09
C GLU A 81 -3.54 -14.13 11.60
N LEU A 82 -3.33 -12.95 12.18
CA LEU A 82 -3.58 -12.70 13.60
C LEU A 82 -5.05 -12.83 13.99
N ALA A 83 -5.99 -12.48 13.12
CA ALA A 83 -7.41 -12.68 13.35
C ALA A 83 -7.79 -14.17 13.48
N ARG A 84 -7.08 -15.04 12.75
CA ARG A 84 -7.35 -16.49 12.72
C ARG A 84 -6.57 -17.29 13.75
N THR A 85 -5.34 -16.89 14.04
CA THR A 85 -4.39 -17.69 14.84
C THR A 85 -3.91 -16.98 16.10
N GLY A 86 -4.23 -15.71 16.25
CA GLY A 86 -3.81 -14.88 17.37
C GLY A 86 -4.66 -15.08 18.64
N ASN A 87 -4.50 -14.15 19.58
CA ASN A 87 -5.30 -14.13 20.81
C ASN A 87 -6.77 -13.86 20.49
N PRO A 88 -7.71 -14.77 20.83
CA PRO A 88 -9.13 -14.57 20.53
C PRO A 88 -9.73 -13.26 21.10
N ASN A 89 -9.18 -12.73 22.18
CA ASN A 89 -9.63 -11.48 22.77
C ASN A 89 -9.27 -10.25 21.92
N LEU A 90 -8.32 -10.39 20.98
CA LEU A 90 -7.84 -9.33 20.09
C LEU A 90 -8.31 -9.52 18.64
N THR A 91 -9.17 -10.50 18.38
CA THR A 91 -9.67 -10.78 17.02
C THR A 91 -10.32 -9.56 16.38
N GLY A 92 -11.10 -8.79 17.14
CA GLY A 92 -11.73 -7.56 16.64
C GLY A 92 -10.73 -6.49 16.20
N ASP A 93 -9.64 -6.32 16.93
CA ASP A 93 -8.56 -5.38 16.56
C ASP A 93 -7.83 -5.83 15.29
N ALA A 94 -7.58 -7.13 15.17
CA ALA A 94 -6.96 -7.71 13.98
C ALA A 94 -7.86 -7.55 12.74
N ILE A 95 -9.16 -7.79 12.87
CA ILE A 95 -10.14 -7.55 11.79
C ILE A 95 -10.15 -6.08 11.40
N ALA A 96 -10.19 -5.15 12.36
CA ALA A 96 -10.13 -3.72 12.09
C ALA A 96 -8.84 -3.33 11.34
N GLY A 97 -7.70 -3.90 11.73
CA GLY A 97 -6.42 -3.75 11.03
C GLY A 97 -6.49 -4.20 9.57
N ALA A 98 -7.08 -5.36 9.30
CA ALA A 98 -7.24 -5.89 7.94
C ALA A 98 -8.14 -4.99 7.07
N LEU A 99 -9.25 -4.50 7.61
CA LEU A 99 -10.18 -3.61 6.91
C LEU A 99 -9.52 -2.26 6.56
N LEU A 100 -8.81 -1.64 7.50
CA LEU A 100 -8.12 -0.37 7.26
C LEU A 100 -6.98 -0.52 6.26
N ALA A 101 -6.23 -1.60 6.34
CA ALA A 101 -5.15 -1.89 5.41
C ALA A 101 -5.66 -2.19 3.99
N GLU A 102 -6.76 -2.93 3.85
CA GLU A 102 -7.41 -3.14 2.56
C GLU A 102 -7.85 -1.80 1.93
N ALA A 103 -8.52 -0.93 2.69
CA ALA A 103 -8.92 0.39 2.21
C ALA A 103 -7.70 1.24 1.77
N ALA A 104 -6.58 1.18 2.50
CA ALA A 104 -5.35 1.88 2.13
C ALA A 104 -4.75 1.33 0.82
N ALA A 105 -4.74 0.00 0.63
CA ALA A 105 -4.26 -0.62 -0.61
C ALA A 105 -5.12 -0.23 -1.82
N GLN A 106 -6.44 -0.18 -1.67
CA GLN A 106 -7.36 0.27 -2.71
C GLN A 106 -7.14 1.73 -3.07
N ALA A 107 -7.02 2.61 -2.07
CA ALA A 107 -6.77 4.03 -2.28
C ALA A 107 -5.43 4.25 -3.03
N ALA A 108 -4.37 3.61 -2.59
CA ALA A 108 -3.05 3.70 -3.22
C ALA A 108 -3.06 3.19 -4.67
N SER A 109 -3.70 2.05 -4.94
CA SER A 109 -3.89 1.53 -6.30
C SER A 109 -4.62 2.52 -7.20
N ARG A 110 -5.63 3.22 -6.69
CA ARG A 110 -6.36 4.26 -7.43
C ARG A 110 -5.46 5.46 -7.76
N LEU A 111 -4.60 5.89 -6.84
CA LEU A 111 -3.64 6.98 -7.10
C LEU A 111 -2.67 6.62 -8.23
N VAL A 112 -2.15 5.38 -8.24
CA VAL A 112 -1.31 4.88 -9.33
C VAL A 112 -2.06 4.96 -10.67
N ALA A 113 -3.31 4.46 -10.73
CA ALA A 113 -4.12 4.46 -11.95
C ALA A 113 -4.48 5.88 -12.44
N ILE A 114 -4.67 6.84 -11.53
CA ILE A 114 -4.89 8.26 -11.88
C ILE A 114 -3.64 8.87 -12.52
N ASN A 115 -2.46 8.50 -12.04
CA ASN A 115 -1.20 9.03 -12.56
C ASN A 115 -0.82 8.44 -13.91
N LEU A 116 -0.97 7.12 -14.10
CA LEU A 116 -0.39 6.37 -15.22
C LEU A 116 -1.41 5.83 -16.24
N ALA A 117 -2.70 5.81 -15.92
CA ALA A 117 -3.77 5.24 -16.73
C ALA A 117 -3.65 3.71 -16.99
N ASP A 118 -2.51 3.22 -17.47
CA ASP A 118 -2.25 1.80 -17.78
C ASP A 118 -0.77 1.43 -17.57
N GLY A 119 -0.44 0.17 -17.81
CA GLY A 119 0.91 -0.38 -17.79
C GLY A 119 1.26 -1.22 -16.55
N PRO A 120 2.49 -1.78 -16.50
CA PRO A 120 2.88 -2.76 -15.49
C PRO A 120 2.75 -2.29 -14.04
N VAL A 121 3.00 -1.01 -13.79
CA VAL A 121 2.87 -0.41 -12.44
C VAL A 121 1.41 -0.35 -12.00
N VAL A 122 0.48 -0.04 -12.92
CA VAL A 122 -0.95 -0.06 -12.66
C VAL A 122 -1.45 -1.48 -12.40
N GLU A 123 -1.00 -2.44 -13.20
CA GLU A 123 -1.33 -3.85 -13.03
C GLU A 123 -0.82 -4.40 -11.69
N GLU A 124 0.41 -4.06 -11.30
CA GLU A 124 0.97 -4.44 -10.01
C GLU A 124 0.17 -3.84 -8.84
N ALA A 125 -0.15 -2.55 -8.90
CA ALA A 125 -0.93 -1.88 -7.87
C ALA A 125 -2.33 -2.51 -7.73
N ALA A 126 -2.97 -2.86 -8.85
CA ALA A 126 -4.26 -3.57 -8.85
C ALA A 126 -4.15 -4.96 -8.22
N ALA A 127 -3.08 -5.71 -8.53
CA ALA A 127 -2.84 -7.02 -7.93
C ALA A 127 -2.63 -6.94 -6.41
N LEU A 128 -1.95 -5.90 -5.92
CA LEU A 128 -1.76 -5.64 -4.50
C LEU A 128 -3.09 -5.32 -3.79
N ALA A 129 -3.94 -4.52 -4.41
CA ALA A 129 -5.27 -4.24 -3.89
C ALA A 129 -6.14 -5.52 -3.80
N LEU A 130 -6.06 -6.41 -4.78
CA LEU A 130 -6.75 -7.72 -4.75
C LEU A 130 -6.19 -8.64 -3.64
N ARG A 131 -4.87 -8.62 -3.38
CA ARG A 131 -4.28 -9.36 -2.26
C ARG A 131 -4.82 -8.88 -0.91
N ALA A 132 -4.92 -7.56 -0.73
CA ALA A 132 -5.48 -6.96 0.47
C ALA A 132 -6.97 -7.31 0.65
N ASP A 133 -7.75 -7.29 -0.44
CA ASP A 133 -9.16 -7.68 -0.45
C ASP A 133 -9.34 -9.15 -0.01
N ALA A 134 -8.56 -10.07 -0.59
CA ALA A 134 -8.56 -11.47 -0.18
C ALA A 134 -8.11 -11.68 1.28
N ALA A 135 -7.19 -10.86 1.79
CA ALA A 135 -6.77 -10.90 3.18
C ALA A 135 -7.90 -10.44 4.13
N ARG A 136 -8.60 -9.35 3.78
CA ARG A 136 -9.77 -8.89 4.51
C ARG A 136 -10.84 -9.98 4.59
N ASP A 137 -11.15 -10.65 3.49
CA ASP A 137 -12.15 -11.72 3.48
C ASP A 137 -11.73 -12.86 4.42
N ARG A 138 -10.47 -13.27 4.39
CA ARG A 138 -9.96 -14.27 5.35
C ARG A 138 -10.06 -13.81 6.80
N ALA A 139 -9.84 -12.52 7.09
CA ALA A 139 -9.99 -11.96 8.44
C ALA A 139 -11.44 -11.99 8.93
N LEU A 140 -12.39 -11.80 8.01
CA LEU A 140 -13.83 -11.84 8.28
C LEU A 140 -14.40 -13.27 8.38
N GLY A 141 -13.61 -14.30 7.99
CA GLY A 141 -14.06 -15.69 7.98
C GLY A 141 -14.89 -16.08 6.75
N ASN A 142 -14.72 -15.33 5.66
CA ASN A 142 -15.37 -15.58 4.38
C ASN A 142 -14.49 -16.40 3.43
#